data_e1f26b90e6fecf6d8d38abb52a1f6b53
#
_entry.id   e1f26b90e6fecf6d8d38abb52a1f6b53
#
_cell.length_a   1.000
_cell.length_b   1.000
_cell.length_c   1.000
_cell.angle_alpha   90.00
_cell.angle_beta   90.00
_cell.angle_gamma   90.00
#
_symmetry.space_group_name_H-M   'P 1'
#
loop_
_entity.id
_entity.type
_entity.pdbx_description
1 polymer ?
#
loop_
_entity_poly.entity_id
_entity_poly.type
_entity_poly.pdbx_seq_one_letter_code
_entity_poly.pdbx_strand_id
1 'polypeptide(L)'
;TASIGISLASKFSTPENISGDERDTSNAANKVQAEFENFMNIYGLVRIPLGGLYAKVGYASADVVVTNTSRSGVTYPGADIDGYTVAFGWDQQLANGFGIRAEIQGHEFDDVEVNNGVAATGNINYIKISDMIGATGTISVTKTF
;
A
#
# COMPACT_ATOMS: atom_id res chain seq x y z
N THR A 1 17.66 21.61 -1.49
CA THR A 1 16.47 21.91 -2.33
C THR A 1 15.34 21.01 -1.89
N ALA A 2 14.15 21.58 -1.73
CA ALA A 2 12.93 20.85 -1.42
C ALA A 2 12.00 20.85 -2.63
N SER A 3 11.24 19.79 -2.81
CA SER A 3 10.22 19.68 -3.85
C SER A 3 9.02 18.86 -3.35
N ILE A 4 7.90 19.04 -4.02
CA ILE A 4 6.68 18.25 -3.78
C ILE A 4 6.46 17.37 -5.01
N GLY A 5 6.00 16.16 -4.81
CA GLY A 5 5.69 15.22 -5.87
C GLY A 5 4.46 14.38 -5.58
N ILE A 6 3.94 13.75 -6.62
CA ILE A 6 2.83 12.81 -6.57
C ILE A 6 3.28 11.53 -7.26
N SER A 7 3.02 10.39 -6.63
CA SER A 7 3.15 9.07 -7.23
C SER A 7 1.78 8.41 -7.34
N LEU A 8 1.53 7.78 -8.47
CA LEU A 8 0.30 7.06 -8.73
C LEU A 8 0.65 5.63 -9.19
N ALA A 9 -0.11 4.65 -8.70
CA ALA A 9 -0.06 3.30 -9.23
C ALA A 9 -1.48 2.74 -9.31
N SER A 10 -1.78 2.05 -10.41
CA SER A 10 -3.12 1.56 -10.67
C SER A 10 -3.46 0.30 -9.87
N LYS A 11 -2.47 -0.50 -9.54
CA LYS A 11 -2.67 -1.75 -8.80
C LYS A 11 -1.39 -2.19 -8.09
N PHE A 12 -1.55 -2.67 -6.85
CA PHE A 12 -0.56 -3.45 -6.15
C PHE A 12 -1.13 -4.85 -5.91
N SER A 13 -0.38 -5.88 -6.27
CA SER A 13 -0.69 -7.23 -5.82
C SER A 13 -0.06 -7.44 -4.45
N THR A 14 -0.88 -7.79 -3.47
CA THR A 14 -0.36 -8.30 -2.21
C THR A 14 0.17 -9.72 -2.41
N PRO A 15 1.24 -10.10 -1.73
CA PRO A 15 1.58 -11.51 -1.64
C PRO A 15 0.41 -12.27 -1.00
N GLU A 16 0.22 -13.49 -1.45
CA GLU A 16 -0.85 -14.40 -1.11
C GLU A 16 -1.13 -14.48 0.40
N ASN A 17 -2.41 -14.47 0.74
CA ASN A 17 -2.96 -14.80 2.06
C ASN A 17 -2.75 -13.78 3.17
N ILE A 18 -3.56 -12.74 3.17
CA ILE A 18 -3.94 -12.09 4.43
C ILE A 18 -4.97 -13.03 5.08
N SER A 19 -4.55 -13.77 6.10
CA SER A 19 -5.47 -14.56 6.90
C SER A 19 -6.15 -13.61 7.89
N GLY A 20 -7.38 -13.22 7.62
CA GLY A 20 -8.24 -12.59 8.61
C GLY A 20 -8.81 -13.65 9.54
N ASP A 21 -8.87 -13.35 10.85
CA ASP A 21 -9.63 -14.15 11.80
C ASP A 21 -11.14 -13.94 11.52
N GLU A 22 -11.70 -14.79 10.68
CA GLU A 22 -13.15 -14.91 10.57
C GLU A 22 -13.62 -15.84 11.69
N ARG A 23 -14.31 -15.30 12.68
CA ARG A 23 -15.02 -16.09 13.68
C ARG A 23 -16.31 -16.62 13.08
N ASP A 24 -16.22 -17.70 12.36
CA ASP A 24 -17.35 -18.57 12.08
C ASP A 24 -17.28 -19.80 13.00
N THR A 25 -18.43 -20.21 13.53
CA THR A 25 -18.60 -21.39 14.38
C THR A 25 -18.47 -22.70 13.61
N SER A 26 -18.24 -22.65 12.31
CA SER A 26 -17.97 -23.82 11.47
C SER A 26 -16.49 -23.83 11.07
N ASN A 27 -15.75 -24.87 11.44
CA ASN A 27 -14.33 -25.13 11.19
C ASN A 27 -13.93 -25.18 9.69
N ALA A 28 -14.39 -24.24 8.87
CA ALA A 28 -14.01 -24.12 7.48
C ALA A 28 -13.04 -22.96 7.32
N ALA A 29 -11.82 -23.23 6.86
CA ALA A 29 -10.84 -22.21 6.53
C ALA A 29 -11.38 -21.35 5.37
N ASN A 30 -11.76 -20.12 5.67
CA ASN A 30 -12.10 -19.12 4.68
C ASN A 30 -10.81 -18.41 4.22
N LYS A 31 -10.61 -18.32 2.92
CA LYS A 31 -9.52 -17.55 2.34
C LYS A 31 -10.07 -16.19 1.91
N VAL A 32 -9.51 -15.14 2.44
CA VAL A 32 -9.80 -13.77 2.03
C VAL A 32 -8.58 -13.25 1.30
N GLN A 33 -8.78 -12.72 0.10
CA GLN A 33 -7.75 -12.05 -0.67
C GLN A 33 -8.12 -10.59 -0.79
N ALA A 34 -7.19 -9.71 -0.49
CA ALA A 34 -7.33 -8.27 -0.69
C ALA A 34 -6.39 -7.81 -1.80
N GLU A 35 -6.90 -6.94 -2.65
CA GLU A 35 -6.12 -6.24 -3.67
C GLU A 35 -6.13 -4.75 -3.33
N PHE A 36 -4.99 -4.09 -3.50
CA PHE A 36 -4.88 -2.65 -3.34
C PHE A 36 -4.90 -2.02 -4.74
N GLU A 37 -5.83 -1.10 -4.95
CA GLU A 37 -6.00 -0.39 -6.21
C GLU A 37 -5.88 1.13 -5.99
N ASN A 38 -5.74 1.88 -7.06
CA ASN A 38 -5.77 3.35 -7.06
C ASN A 38 -4.82 4.00 -6.04
N PHE A 39 -3.65 3.43 -5.84
CA PHE A 39 -2.68 3.99 -4.93
C PHE A 39 -2.25 5.39 -5.35
N MET A 40 -2.34 6.33 -4.42
CA MET A 40 -1.85 7.69 -4.55
C MET A 40 -0.95 8.03 -3.37
N ASN A 41 0.19 8.65 -3.63
CA ASN A 41 1.08 9.16 -2.60
C ASN A 41 1.49 10.60 -2.93
N ILE A 42 1.18 11.54 -2.05
CA ILE A 42 1.63 12.93 -2.12
C ILE A 42 2.77 13.07 -1.14
N TYR A 43 3.93 13.53 -1.59
CA TYR A 43 5.13 13.58 -0.77
C TYR A 43 5.91 14.88 -0.91
N GLY A 44 6.57 15.25 0.17
CA GLY A 44 7.66 16.22 0.17
C GLY A 44 9.00 15.52 0.08
N LEU A 45 9.91 16.04 -0.74
CA LEU A 45 11.28 15.53 -0.90
C LEU A 45 12.26 16.62 -0.46
N VAL A 46 13.22 16.24 0.37
CA VAL A 46 14.34 17.09 0.78
C VAL A 46 15.65 16.47 0.35
N ARG A 47 16.42 17.21 -0.46
CA ARG A 47 17.78 16.81 -0.84
C ARG A 47 18.75 17.15 0.27
N ILE A 48 19.51 16.14 0.66
CA ILE A 48 20.60 16.29 1.62
C ILE A 48 21.84 16.76 0.83
N PRO A 49 22.54 17.81 1.26
CA PRO A 49 23.71 18.31 0.54
C PRO A 49 24.92 17.40 0.74
N LEU A 50 24.73 16.11 0.48
CA LEU A 50 25.73 15.07 0.66
C LEU A 50 25.56 14.03 -0.44
N GLY A 51 26.31 14.14 -1.53
CA GLY A 51 26.49 13.06 -2.50
C GLY A 51 25.24 12.53 -3.20
N GLY A 52 24.21 13.36 -3.39
CA GLY A 52 22.98 12.94 -4.09
C GLY A 52 21.92 12.28 -3.21
N LEU A 53 22.12 12.24 -1.90
CA LEU A 53 21.13 11.69 -0.97
C LEU A 53 19.89 12.57 -0.85
N TYR A 54 18.75 11.93 -0.63
CA TYR A 54 17.48 12.61 -0.34
C TYR A 54 16.60 11.79 0.60
N ALA A 55 15.67 12.46 1.25
CA ALA A 55 14.60 11.86 2.03
C ALA A 55 13.25 12.33 1.50
N LYS A 56 12.24 11.47 1.61
CA LYS A 56 10.85 11.80 1.34
C LYS A 56 10.00 11.47 2.55
N VAL A 57 8.94 12.25 2.74
CA VAL A 57 7.84 11.93 3.65
C VAL A 57 6.55 12.26 2.91
N GLY A 58 5.57 11.39 3.01
CA GLY A 58 4.34 11.52 2.26
C GLY A 58 3.14 10.94 2.99
N TYR A 59 1.98 11.24 2.41
CA TYR A 59 0.69 10.69 2.77
C TYR A 59 0.16 9.89 1.59
N ALA A 60 -0.21 8.65 1.85
CA ALA A 60 -0.69 7.72 0.84
C ALA A 60 -2.13 7.35 1.09
N SER A 61 -2.87 7.10 0.03
CA SER A 61 -4.18 6.47 0.07
C SER A 61 -4.28 5.36 -0.97
N ALA A 62 -5.10 4.35 -0.70
CA ALA A 62 -5.39 3.26 -1.62
C ALA A 62 -6.78 2.70 -1.36
N ASP A 63 -7.38 2.10 -2.39
CA ASP A 63 -8.62 1.36 -2.28
C ASP A 63 -8.29 -0.11 -1.99
N VAL A 64 -8.92 -0.68 -0.97
CA VAL A 64 -8.85 -2.11 -0.68
C VAL A 64 -10.05 -2.80 -1.29
N VAL A 65 -9.82 -3.66 -2.25
CA VAL A 65 -10.86 -4.51 -2.86
C VAL A 65 -10.74 -5.91 -2.28
N VAL A 66 -11.76 -6.35 -1.57
CA VAL A 66 -11.81 -7.69 -0.99
C VAL A 66 -12.38 -8.66 -2.02
N THR A 67 -11.54 -9.54 -2.53
CA THR A 67 -11.97 -10.65 -3.38
C THR A 67 -12.21 -11.87 -2.49
N ASN A 68 -13.48 -12.14 -2.19
CA ASN A 68 -13.85 -13.23 -1.31
C ASN A 68 -14.02 -14.53 -2.11
N THR A 69 -13.32 -15.56 -1.71
CA THR A 69 -13.57 -16.96 -2.10
C THR A 69 -14.19 -17.75 -0.96
N SER A 70 -15.04 -17.09 -0.13
CA SER A 70 -15.71 -17.80 0.94
C SER A 70 -16.79 -18.72 0.40
N ARG A 71 -16.92 -19.86 1.05
CA ARG A 71 -17.92 -20.89 0.77
C ARG A 71 -19.36 -20.42 1.01
N SER A 72 -19.55 -19.29 1.68
CA SER A 72 -20.85 -18.75 2.08
C SER A 72 -21.45 -17.77 1.07
N GLY A 73 -20.74 -17.39 0.02
CA GLY A 73 -21.23 -16.40 -0.97
C GLY A 73 -21.41 -14.98 -0.40
N VAL A 74 -20.78 -14.68 0.73
CA VAL A 74 -20.82 -13.36 1.35
C VAL A 74 -19.85 -12.43 0.64
N THR A 75 -20.30 -11.25 0.24
CA THR A 75 -19.49 -10.20 -0.38
C THR A 75 -19.19 -9.13 0.65
N TYR A 76 -17.93 -8.73 0.76
CA TYR A 76 -17.53 -7.61 1.59
C TYR A 76 -17.36 -6.35 0.72
N PRO A 77 -17.79 -5.19 1.18
CA PRO A 77 -17.54 -3.95 0.47
C PRO A 77 -16.04 -3.64 0.45
N GLY A 78 -15.59 -2.92 -0.56
CA GLY A 78 -14.28 -2.30 -0.55
C GLY A 78 -14.18 -1.23 0.54
N ALA A 79 -12.96 -0.88 0.92
CA ALA A 79 -12.68 0.18 1.87
C ALA A 79 -11.52 1.03 1.39
N ASP A 80 -11.55 2.32 1.70
CA ASP A 80 -10.43 3.21 1.48
C ASP A 80 -9.49 3.14 2.69
N ILE A 81 -8.20 3.14 2.44
CA ILE A 81 -7.16 3.18 3.47
C ILE A 81 -6.23 4.35 3.23
N ASP A 82 -5.82 4.94 4.32
CA ASP A 82 -4.87 6.03 4.37
C ASP A 82 -3.63 5.61 5.15
N GLY A 83 -2.52 6.29 4.89
CA GLY A 83 -1.27 5.96 5.57
C GLY A 83 -0.16 6.95 5.30
N TYR A 84 0.98 6.68 5.92
CA TYR A 84 2.18 7.48 5.77
C TYR A 84 3.27 6.73 5.03
N THR A 85 4.11 7.49 4.35
CA THR A 85 5.25 6.95 3.63
C THR A 85 6.52 7.70 4.02
N VAL A 86 7.60 6.94 4.18
CA VAL A 86 8.93 7.49 4.39
C VAL A 86 9.89 6.81 3.42
N ALA A 87 10.71 7.58 2.74
CA ALA A 87 11.70 7.04 1.83
C ALA A 87 13.06 7.71 2.01
N PHE A 88 14.08 6.91 1.74
CA PHE A 88 15.46 7.39 1.59
C PHE A 88 15.98 6.93 0.22
N GLY A 89 16.64 7.83 -0.46
CA GLY A 89 17.15 7.55 -1.77
C GLY A 89 18.46 8.29 -2.06
N TRP A 90 19.06 7.83 -3.12
CA TRP A 90 20.25 8.41 -3.71
C TRP A 90 20.05 8.58 -5.20
N ASP A 91 20.38 9.75 -5.72
CA ASP A 91 20.41 9.98 -7.16
C ASP A 91 21.76 10.55 -7.59
N GLN A 92 22.24 10.09 -8.72
CA GLN A 92 23.49 10.52 -9.31
C GLN A 92 23.28 10.82 -10.80
N GLN A 93 23.61 12.04 -11.19
CA GLN A 93 23.71 12.39 -12.59
C GLN A 93 25.05 11.89 -13.16
N LEU A 94 24.95 11.16 -14.24
CA LEU A 94 26.09 10.67 -15.00
C LEU A 94 26.38 11.57 -16.22
N ALA A 95 27.48 11.28 -16.92
CA ALA A 95 27.79 11.95 -18.16
C ALA A 95 26.70 11.69 -19.24
N ASN A 96 26.58 12.62 -20.20
CA ASN A 96 25.64 12.50 -21.32
C ASN A 96 24.15 12.51 -20.96
N GLY A 97 23.77 13.12 -19.83
CA GLY A 97 22.39 13.30 -19.42
C GLY A 97 21.72 12.02 -18.87
N PHE A 98 22.47 10.97 -18.62
CA PHE A 98 21.96 9.82 -17.87
C PHE A 98 22.00 10.09 -16.37
N GLY A 99 21.09 9.45 -15.64
CA GLY A 99 21.08 9.45 -14.18
C GLY A 99 20.68 8.07 -13.67
N ILE A 100 21.16 7.75 -12.48
CA ILE A 100 20.77 6.55 -11.74
C ILE A 100 20.13 7.03 -10.42
N ARG A 101 19.04 6.37 -10.05
CA ARG A 101 18.37 6.58 -8.77
C ARG A 101 18.12 5.23 -8.10
N ALA A 102 18.44 5.16 -6.82
CA ALA A 102 18.07 4.05 -5.95
C ALA A 102 17.28 4.61 -4.76
N GLU A 103 16.19 3.95 -4.39
CA GLU A 103 15.29 4.38 -3.33
C GLU A 103 14.75 3.18 -2.56
N ILE A 104 14.66 3.29 -1.25
CA ILE A 104 13.90 2.40 -0.39
C ILE A 104 12.80 3.22 0.28
N GLN A 105 11.59 2.71 0.26
CA GLN A 105 10.39 3.37 0.81
C GLN A 105 9.66 2.41 1.72
N GLY A 106 9.31 2.88 2.91
CA GLY A 106 8.39 2.23 3.83
C GLY A 106 7.01 2.86 3.75
N HIS A 107 5.99 2.05 3.93
CA HIS A 107 4.58 2.42 3.98
C HIS A 107 3.97 1.86 5.26
N GLU A 108 3.18 2.66 5.94
CA GLU A 108 2.39 2.25 7.08
C GLU A 108 0.97 2.77 6.85
N PHE A 109 -0.01 1.88 6.83
CA PHE A 109 -1.41 2.20 6.61
C PHE A 109 -2.22 1.98 7.88
N ASP A 110 -3.29 2.75 8.00
CA ASP A 110 -4.23 2.64 9.11
C ASP A 110 -4.98 1.29 9.07
N ASP A 111 -5.44 0.86 10.23
CA ASP A 111 -6.29 -0.32 10.36
C ASP A 111 -7.60 -0.12 9.60
N VAL A 112 -8.05 -1.17 8.92
CA VAL A 112 -9.36 -1.17 8.26
C VAL A 112 -10.23 -2.32 8.77
N GLU A 113 -11.49 -2.02 9.01
CA GLU A 113 -12.50 -3.01 9.37
C GLU A 113 -13.66 -2.92 8.37
N VAL A 114 -13.97 -4.03 7.74
CA VAL A 114 -15.12 -4.16 6.85
C VAL A 114 -16.07 -5.22 7.35
N ASN A 115 -17.37 -4.93 7.33
CA ASN A 115 -18.41 -5.87 7.68
C ASN A 115 -19.33 -6.13 6.47
N ASN A 116 -20.02 -7.25 6.49
CA ASN A 116 -20.90 -7.65 5.39
C ASN A 116 -22.28 -6.99 5.40
N GLY A 117 -22.55 -6.08 6.34
CA GLY A 117 -23.81 -5.34 6.43
C GLY A 117 -25.07 -6.17 6.70
N VAL A 118 -24.97 -7.48 6.78
CA VAL A 118 -26.11 -8.39 6.95
C VAL A 118 -26.10 -8.92 8.38
N ALA A 119 -26.89 -8.31 9.24
CA ALA A 119 -27.25 -8.90 10.53
C ALA A 119 -28.25 -10.05 10.30
N ALA A 120 -27.80 -11.16 9.76
CA ALA A 120 -28.57 -12.38 9.76
C ALA A 120 -28.45 -13.01 11.14
N THR A 121 -29.49 -12.84 11.96
CA THR A 121 -29.70 -13.55 13.23
C THR A 121 -28.47 -13.59 14.18
N GLY A 122 -27.99 -12.41 14.57
CA GLY A 122 -27.16 -12.29 15.78
C GLY A 122 -25.64 -12.31 15.60
N ASN A 123 -25.10 -12.58 14.43
CA ASN A 123 -23.65 -12.54 14.18
C ASN A 123 -23.32 -11.61 13.01
N ILE A 124 -22.67 -10.50 13.31
CA ILE A 124 -22.07 -9.62 12.30
C ILE A 124 -20.70 -10.22 11.98
N ASN A 125 -20.49 -10.63 10.75
CA ASN A 125 -19.17 -11.04 10.28
C ASN A 125 -18.40 -9.78 9.87
N TYR A 126 -17.22 -9.60 10.44
CA TYR A 126 -16.30 -8.52 10.10
C TYR A 126 -14.92 -9.06 9.76
N ILE A 127 -14.24 -8.34 8.90
CA ILE A 127 -12.83 -8.56 8.61
C ILE A 127 -12.08 -7.33 9.10
N LYS A 128 -11.13 -7.53 10.00
CA LYS A 128 -10.21 -6.50 10.44
C LYS A 128 -8.83 -6.79 9.86
N ILE A 129 -8.26 -5.81 9.18
CA ILE A 129 -6.89 -5.83 8.70
C ILE A 129 -6.14 -4.76 9.49
N SER A 130 -5.10 -5.17 10.21
CA SER A 130 -4.30 -4.28 11.04
C SER A 130 -2.82 -4.46 10.78
N ASP A 131 -2.02 -3.52 11.26
CA ASP A 131 -0.55 -3.54 11.14
C ASP A 131 -0.05 -3.66 9.69
N MET A 132 -0.71 -2.94 8.78
CA MET A 132 -0.36 -2.98 7.36
C MET A 132 0.92 -2.18 7.10
N ILE A 133 2.04 -2.87 7.03
CA ILE A 133 3.35 -2.30 6.74
C ILE A 133 3.87 -2.85 5.43
N GLY A 134 4.32 -1.97 4.56
CA GLY A 134 4.93 -2.32 3.28
C GLY A 134 6.31 -1.70 3.10
N ALA A 135 7.13 -2.34 2.30
CA ALA A 135 8.42 -1.79 1.89
C ALA A 135 8.62 -1.98 0.38
N THR A 136 9.14 -0.96 -0.28
CA THR A 136 9.43 -0.97 -1.71
C THR A 136 10.87 -0.52 -1.97
N GLY A 137 11.60 -1.27 -2.77
CA GLY A 137 12.90 -0.88 -3.31
C GLY A 137 12.79 -0.55 -4.78
N THR A 138 13.32 0.58 -5.22
CA THR A 138 13.27 1.02 -6.61
C THR A 138 14.67 1.38 -7.10
N ILE A 139 15.02 0.88 -8.27
CA ILE A 139 16.20 1.32 -9.05
C ILE A 139 15.70 1.83 -10.38
N SER A 140 16.08 3.04 -10.75
CA SER A 140 15.68 3.66 -12.00
C SER A 140 16.86 4.30 -12.73
N VAL A 141 16.79 4.26 -14.05
CA VAL A 141 17.70 4.99 -14.93
C VAL A 141 16.92 6.09 -15.62
N THR A 142 17.43 7.31 -15.57
CA THR A 142 16.83 8.48 -16.21
C THR A 142 17.67 8.98 -17.36
N LYS A 143 17.03 9.61 -18.34
CA LYS A 143 17.70 10.28 -19.45
C LYS A 143 17.11 11.68 -19.62
N THR A 144 17.95 12.69 -19.56
CA THR A 144 17.60 14.06 -19.91
C THR A 144 18.10 14.37 -21.33
N PHE A 145 17.23 14.89 -22.15
CA PHE A 145 17.50 15.26 -23.56
C PHE A 145 17.76 16.75 -23.68
#